data_fe734e15a0f3938bc0f303b57bc59b46
#
_entry.id   fe734e15a0f3938bc0f303b57bc59b46
#
_cell.length_a   1.000
_cell.length_b   1.000
_cell.length_c   1.000
_cell.angle_alpha   90.00
_cell.angle_beta   90.00
_cell.angle_gamma   90.00
#
_symmetry.space_group_name_H-M   'P 1'
#
loop_
_entity.id
_entity.type
_entity.pdbx_description
1 polymer ?
#
loop_
_entity_poly.entity_id
_entity_poly.type
_entity_poly.pdbx_seq_one_letter_code
_entity_poly.pdbx_strand_id
1 'polypeptide(L)'
;DDKGEIRVNRGYRVQMNSAIGPYKGGLRFHPSVNLSILKFLAFEQVFKNSLTTLPMGGGKGGSDFDPKGKSDGEIMRFCQSFMTELFRYIGPNTDIPAGDIGVGGREIGYMFGQYKKLKKEFTGVLTGKGLSWGGSLIRPEATGYGTVYFAENMLNHVNNSVRNKSVVISGSGNVAQYAAEKCIQMGAKVLTLSDSSGFIHDSDGTVSYTHLRAHETS
;
A
#
# COMPACT_ATOMS: atom_id res chain seq x y z
N ASP A 1 -11.68 1.06 22.78
CA ASP A 1 -10.73 -0.05 22.91
C ASP A 1 -11.39 -1.27 23.59
N ASP A 2 -10.64 -2.34 23.78
CA ASP A 2 -11.16 -3.58 24.41
C ASP A 2 -11.47 -3.43 25.90
N LYS A 3 -11.01 -2.36 26.53
CA LYS A 3 -11.32 -2.03 27.92
C LYS A 3 -12.61 -1.20 28.07
N GLY A 4 -13.28 -0.91 26.96
CA GLY A 4 -14.48 -0.05 26.92
C GLY A 4 -14.18 1.46 26.97
N GLU A 5 -12.91 1.87 26.87
CA GLU A 5 -12.56 3.29 26.85
C GLU A 5 -12.75 3.88 25.45
N ILE A 6 -13.25 5.09 25.39
CA ILE A 6 -13.37 5.83 24.15
C ILE A 6 -11.99 6.37 23.74
N ARG A 7 -11.58 6.06 22.51
CA ARG A 7 -10.38 6.59 21.89
C ARG A 7 -10.76 7.45 20.69
N VAL A 8 -10.15 8.61 20.57
CA VAL A 8 -10.42 9.57 19.50
C VAL A 8 -9.21 9.63 18.57
N ASN A 9 -9.45 9.45 17.28
CA ASN A 9 -8.44 9.58 16.22
C ASN A 9 -8.92 10.55 15.15
N ARG A 10 -7.97 11.21 14.48
CA ARG A 10 -8.27 12.08 13.35
C ARG A 10 -8.23 11.28 12.06
N GLY A 11 -9.27 11.41 11.25
CA GLY A 11 -9.34 10.83 9.92
C GLY A 11 -9.37 11.89 8.84
N TYR A 12 -8.81 11.57 7.67
CA TYR A 12 -8.72 12.48 6.53
C TYR A 12 -8.94 11.74 5.23
N ARG A 13 -9.53 12.44 4.24
CA ARG A 13 -9.52 12.05 2.84
C ARG A 13 -9.23 13.27 1.97
N VAL A 14 -8.16 13.21 1.21
CA VAL A 14 -7.76 14.25 0.25
C VAL A 14 -8.14 13.79 -1.14
N GLN A 15 -9.09 14.46 -1.74
CA GLN A 15 -9.52 14.30 -3.13
C GLN A 15 -8.76 15.36 -3.95
N MET A 16 -7.61 14.96 -4.54
CA MET A 16 -6.66 15.91 -5.10
C MET A 16 -7.01 16.33 -6.52
N ASN A 17 -7.28 15.37 -7.40
CA ASN A 17 -7.56 15.63 -8.80
C ASN A 17 -8.42 14.51 -9.41
N SER A 18 -9.43 14.87 -10.16
CA SER A 18 -10.35 13.94 -10.86
C SER A 18 -10.51 14.27 -12.36
N ALA A 19 -9.56 15.00 -12.94
CA ALA A 19 -9.66 15.45 -14.32
C ALA A 19 -9.76 14.30 -15.34
N ILE A 20 -9.14 13.16 -15.05
CA ILE A 20 -9.10 11.99 -15.93
C ILE A 20 -9.89 10.78 -15.40
N GLY A 21 -10.54 10.90 -14.25
CA GLY A 21 -11.34 9.81 -13.67
C GLY A 21 -11.57 9.97 -12.17
N PRO A 22 -12.28 9.03 -11.54
CA PRO A 22 -12.55 9.07 -10.11
C PRO A 22 -11.29 9.21 -9.28
N TYR A 23 -11.38 9.87 -8.12
CA TYR A 23 -10.27 9.91 -7.17
C TYR A 23 -9.87 8.48 -6.80
N LYS A 24 -8.58 8.20 -6.80
CA LYS A 24 -8.04 6.87 -6.51
C LYS A 24 -6.78 6.97 -5.67
N GLY A 25 -6.72 6.20 -4.60
CA GLY A 25 -5.52 6.10 -3.76
C GLY A 25 -5.78 5.49 -2.40
N GLY A 26 -4.71 5.07 -1.71
CA GLY A 26 -4.76 4.32 -0.49
C GLY A 26 -5.26 5.07 0.74
N LEU A 27 -5.61 4.31 1.77
CA LEU A 27 -5.82 4.76 3.14
C LEU A 27 -4.65 4.26 3.98
N ARG A 28 -4.04 5.16 4.77
CA ARG A 28 -2.92 4.85 5.67
C ARG A 28 -3.36 4.97 7.12
N PHE A 29 -3.14 3.92 7.92
CA PHE A 29 -3.33 3.97 9.37
C PHE A 29 -1.95 3.89 10.04
N HIS A 30 -1.50 5.04 10.55
CA HIS A 30 -0.20 5.16 11.20
C HIS A 30 -0.16 6.42 12.08
N PRO A 31 0.50 6.39 13.26
CA PRO A 31 0.54 7.53 14.18
C PRO A 31 1.08 8.84 13.57
N SER A 32 1.95 8.73 12.56
CA SER A 32 2.50 9.91 11.88
C SER A 32 1.54 10.59 10.90
N VAL A 33 0.38 10.01 10.62
CA VAL A 33 -0.57 10.55 9.64
C VAL A 33 -1.08 11.91 10.08
N ASN A 34 -0.95 12.88 9.20
CA ASN A 34 -1.51 14.21 9.31
C ASN A 34 -1.90 14.74 7.93
N LEU A 35 -2.60 15.87 7.91
CA LEU A 35 -3.12 16.44 6.67
C LEU A 35 -2.02 16.81 5.65
N SER A 36 -0.87 17.32 6.11
CA SER A 36 0.25 17.68 5.22
C SER A 36 0.81 16.46 4.50
N ILE A 37 1.07 15.38 5.24
CA ILE A 37 1.54 14.11 4.67
C ILE A 37 0.55 13.59 3.63
N LEU A 38 -0.76 13.61 3.95
CA LEU A 38 -1.76 13.09 3.02
C LEU A 38 -1.95 13.97 1.79
N LYS A 39 -1.79 15.29 1.89
CA LYS A 39 -1.76 16.18 0.72
C LYS A 39 -0.59 15.86 -0.21
N PHE A 40 0.60 15.68 0.37
CA PHE A 40 1.78 15.29 -0.40
C PHE A 40 1.59 13.94 -1.10
N LEU A 41 1.14 12.93 -0.36
CA LEU A 41 0.89 11.60 -0.92
C LEU A 41 -0.24 11.59 -1.97
N ALA A 42 -1.24 12.45 -1.81
CA ALA A 42 -2.29 12.59 -2.82
C ALA A 42 -1.78 13.26 -4.10
N PHE A 43 -0.88 14.21 -3.97
CA PHE A 43 -0.17 14.83 -5.09
C PHE A 43 0.67 13.80 -5.86
N GLU A 44 1.49 13.01 -5.18
CA GLU A 44 2.24 11.91 -5.80
C GLU A 44 1.31 10.91 -6.49
N GLN A 45 0.16 10.59 -5.87
CA GLN A 45 -0.81 9.66 -6.42
C GLN A 45 -1.42 10.14 -7.75
N VAL A 46 -1.58 11.45 -7.95
CA VAL A 46 -2.04 12.02 -9.23
C VAL A 46 -1.08 11.64 -10.35
N PHE A 47 0.22 11.87 -10.18
CA PHE A 47 1.23 11.51 -11.18
C PHE A 47 1.33 10.01 -11.38
N LYS A 48 1.38 9.25 -10.31
CA LYS A 48 1.41 7.79 -10.37
C LYS A 48 0.25 7.24 -11.22
N ASN A 49 -0.98 7.70 -10.99
CA ASN A 49 -2.15 7.20 -11.69
C ASN A 49 -2.19 7.67 -13.15
N SER A 50 -1.79 8.91 -13.44
CA SER A 50 -1.75 9.44 -14.80
C SER A 50 -0.79 8.66 -15.72
N LEU A 51 0.30 8.12 -15.17
CA LEU A 51 1.27 7.32 -15.91
C LEU A 51 0.78 5.91 -16.23
N THR A 52 -0.33 5.46 -15.66
CA THR A 52 -0.90 4.14 -15.95
C THR A 52 -1.71 4.10 -17.24
N THR A 53 -2.02 5.24 -17.85
CA THR A 53 -2.94 5.40 -19.00
C THR A 53 -4.40 5.02 -18.69
N LEU A 54 -4.72 4.67 -17.45
CA LEU A 54 -6.08 4.35 -17.02
C LEU A 54 -6.83 5.62 -16.56
N PRO A 55 -8.17 5.65 -16.68
CA PRO A 55 -8.98 6.80 -16.29
C PRO A 55 -9.14 6.86 -14.76
N MET A 56 -8.07 7.21 -14.07
CA MET A 56 -8.01 7.32 -12.61
C MET A 56 -7.44 8.67 -12.20
N GLY A 57 -8.16 9.40 -11.37
CA GLY A 57 -7.66 10.56 -10.66
C GLY A 57 -6.74 10.20 -9.49
N GLY A 58 -6.43 11.17 -8.65
CA GLY A 58 -5.56 10.99 -7.48
C GLY A 58 -6.21 11.43 -6.18
N GLY A 59 -6.08 10.61 -5.16
CA GLY A 59 -6.51 10.90 -3.80
C GLY A 59 -5.73 10.09 -2.78
N LYS A 60 -5.77 10.51 -1.54
CA LYS A 60 -5.13 9.81 -0.42
C LYS A 60 -5.90 10.07 0.87
N GLY A 61 -5.95 9.08 1.74
CA GLY A 61 -6.59 9.25 3.03
C GLY A 61 -5.89 8.47 4.12
N GLY A 62 -6.45 8.52 5.30
CA GLY A 62 -5.92 7.78 6.44
C GLY A 62 -6.27 8.39 7.78
N SER A 63 -5.64 7.87 8.81
CA SER A 63 -5.82 8.30 10.19
C SER A 63 -4.54 8.15 10.98
N ASP A 64 -4.41 8.92 12.05
CA ASP A 64 -3.37 8.77 13.08
C ASP A 64 -3.59 7.54 13.99
N PHE A 65 -4.60 6.74 13.71
CA PHE A 65 -4.82 5.45 14.37
C PHE A 65 -3.65 4.49 14.12
N ASP A 66 -3.10 3.94 15.20
CA ASP A 66 -2.06 2.90 15.13
C ASP A 66 -2.68 1.51 15.27
N PRO A 67 -2.72 0.69 14.21
CA PRO A 67 -3.25 -0.67 14.29
C PRO A 67 -2.27 -1.64 14.98
N LYS A 68 -1.01 -1.24 15.18
CA LYS A 68 0.00 -2.11 15.76
C LYS A 68 -0.32 -2.44 17.22
N GLY A 69 -0.35 -3.72 17.54
CA GLY A 69 -0.67 -4.19 18.90
C GLY A 69 -2.15 -4.08 19.30
N LYS A 70 -3.03 -3.77 18.34
CA LYS A 70 -4.49 -3.76 18.55
C LYS A 70 -5.11 -5.10 18.22
N SER A 71 -6.18 -5.45 18.94
CA SER A 71 -6.97 -6.63 18.60
C SER A 71 -7.76 -6.46 17.30
N ASP A 72 -8.14 -7.55 16.67
CA ASP A 72 -9.02 -7.53 15.49
C ASP A 72 -10.34 -6.81 15.79
N GLY A 73 -10.86 -6.96 17.00
CA GLY A 73 -12.07 -6.27 17.44
C GLY A 73 -11.90 -4.75 17.52
N GLU A 74 -10.77 -4.26 18.03
CA GLU A 74 -10.46 -2.82 18.06
C GLU A 74 -10.33 -2.27 16.67
N ILE A 75 -9.57 -2.95 15.79
CA ILE A 75 -9.36 -2.55 14.40
C ILE A 75 -10.69 -2.54 13.63
N MET A 76 -11.53 -3.55 13.83
CA MET A 76 -12.85 -3.61 13.20
C MET A 76 -13.73 -2.42 13.63
N ARG A 77 -13.82 -2.13 14.93
CA ARG A 77 -14.59 -0.98 15.44
C ARG A 77 -14.08 0.33 14.89
N PHE A 78 -12.75 0.51 14.82
CA PHE A 78 -12.16 1.68 14.21
C PHE A 78 -12.51 1.80 12.72
N CYS A 79 -12.34 0.75 11.93
CA CYS A 79 -12.68 0.71 10.50
C CYS A 79 -14.17 1.03 10.26
N GLN A 80 -15.05 0.51 11.08
CA GLN A 80 -16.48 0.79 11.00
C GLN A 80 -16.78 2.26 11.31
N SER A 81 -16.18 2.82 12.37
CA SER A 81 -16.33 4.22 12.73
C SER A 81 -15.80 5.14 11.63
N PHE A 82 -14.58 4.87 11.14
CA PHE A 82 -13.97 5.62 10.05
C PHE A 82 -14.83 5.61 8.77
N MET A 83 -15.37 4.45 8.40
CA MET A 83 -16.24 4.31 7.22
C MET A 83 -17.58 4.99 7.42
N THR A 84 -18.12 5.06 8.64
CA THR A 84 -19.38 5.75 8.95
C THR A 84 -19.30 7.26 8.63
N GLU A 85 -18.11 7.84 8.74
CA GLU A 85 -17.88 9.23 8.31
C GLU A 85 -17.53 9.33 6.83
N LEU A 86 -16.73 8.39 6.30
CA LEU A 86 -16.19 8.46 4.94
C LEU A 86 -17.21 8.10 3.85
N PHE A 87 -18.19 7.24 4.11
CA PHE A 87 -19.04 6.62 3.08
C PHE A 87 -19.80 7.62 2.19
N ARG A 88 -20.06 8.83 2.70
CA ARG A 88 -20.78 9.88 1.96
C ARG A 88 -19.97 10.48 0.82
N TYR A 89 -18.66 10.35 0.89
CA TYR A 89 -17.72 11.02 -0.01
C TYR A 89 -17.07 10.08 -1.02
N ILE A 90 -17.32 8.76 -0.91
CA ILE A 90 -16.71 7.74 -1.74
C ILE A 90 -17.76 6.95 -2.53
N GLY A 91 -17.33 6.33 -3.59
CA GLY A 91 -18.19 5.51 -4.45
C GLY A 91 -17.45 5.03 -5.69
N PRO A 92 -18.02 4.06 -6.43
CA PRO A 92 -17.34 3.45 -7.59
C PRO A 92 -17.02 4.43 -8.72
N ASN A 93 -17.77 5.53 -8.81
CA ASN A 93 -17.61 6.56 -9.85
C ASN A 93 -17.14 7.91 -9.30
N THR A 94 -16.84 8.00 -8.01
CA THR A 94 -16.46 9.26 -7.35
C THR A 94 -15.06 9.19 -6.77
N ASP A 95 -14.86 8.28 -5.83
CA ASP A 95 -13.61 8.12 -5.10
C ASP A 95 -13.48 6.66 -4.63
N ILE A 96 -12.39 6.01 -5.02
CA ILE A 96 -12.16 4.59 -4.78
C ILE A 96 -10.91 4.41 -3.92
N PRO A 97 -11.05 4.34 -2.59
CA PRO A 97 -9.92 4.07 -1.70
C PRO A 97 -9.34 2.67 -1.89
N ALA A 98 -8.12 2.49 -1.43
CA ALA A 98 -7.37 1.24 -1.44
C ALA A 98 -6.60 1.05 -0.14
N GLY A 99 -5.85 -0.06 -0.01
CA GLY A 99 -4.89 -0.27 1.06
C GLY A 99 -3.63 0.58 0.92
N ASP A 100 -2.96 0.78 2.04
CA ASP A 100 -1.64 1.41 2.19
C ASP A 100 -1.06 0.94 3.54
N ILE A 101 -0.03 1.59 4.08
CA ILE A 101 0.54 1.23 5.40
C ILE A 101 -0.55 1.13 6.46
N GLY A 102 -0.61 0.01 7.18
CA GLY A 102 -1.59 -0.27 8.23
C GLY A 102 -3.01 -0.59 7.73
N VAL A 103 -3.21 -0.72 6.42
CA VAL A 103 -4.49 -1.07 5.79
C VAL A 103 -4.29 -2.17 4.77
N GLY A 104 -4.54 -3.39 5.17
CA GLY A 104 -4.51 -4.57 4.31
C GLY A 104 -5.91 -5.10 3.97
N GLY A 105 -5.97 -6.34 3.49
CA GLY A 105 -7.24 -6.99 3.12
C GLY A 105 -8.24 -7.09 4.27
N ARG A 106 -7.78 -7.27 5.50
CA ARG A 106 -8.61 -7.31 6.72
C ARG A 106 -9.33 -5.96 6.93
N GLU A 107 -8.59 -4.86 6.94
CA GLU A 107 -9.12 -3.51 7.13
C GLU A 107 -10.07 -3.13 5.98
N ILE A 108 -9.70 -3.46 4.75
CA ILE A 108 -10.58 -3.27 3.58
C ILE A 108 -11.87 -4.07 3.74
N GLY A 109 -11.80 -5.29 4.26
CA GLY A 109 -12.99 -6.11 4.55
C GLY A 109 -13.93 -5.47 5.55
N TYR A 110 -13.39 -4.98 6.67
CA TYR A 110 -14.18 -4.29 7.69
C TYR A 110 -14.82 -3.00 7.16
N MET A 111 -14.08 -2.21 6.39
CA MET A 111 -14.59 -0.98 5.78
C MET A 111 -15.64 -1.27 4.71
N PHE A 112 -15.43 -2.28 3.85
CA PHE A 112 -16.38 -2.64 2.81
C PHE A 112 -17.69 -3.18 3.40
N GLY A 113 -17.60 -4.02 4.44
CA GLY A 113 -18.78 -4.49 5.16
C GLY A 113 -19.62 -3.35 5.73
N GLN A 114 -18.97 -2.35 6.33
CA GLN A 114 -19.66 -1.17 6.86
C GLN A 114 -20.24 -0.29 5.74
N TYR A 115 -19.50 -0.06 4.66
CA TYR A 115 -20.01 0.66 3.49
C TYR A 115 -21.26 0.00 2.93
N LYS A 116 -21.21 -1.33 2.69
CA LYS A 116 -22.35 -2.11 2.21
C LYS A 116 -23.56 -2.01 3.13
N LYS A 117 -23.35 -2.02 4.45
CA LYS A 117 -24.41 -1.85 5.43
C LYS A 117 -25.08 -0.47 5.35
N LEU A 118 -24.30 0.60 5.17
CA LEU A 118 -24.78 1.97 5.15
C LEU A 118 -25.43 2.35 3.82
N LYS A 119 -24.80 1.99 2.69
CA LYS A 119 -25.29 2.30 1.35
C LYS A 119 -26.30 1.31 0.80
N LYS A 120 -26.33 0.08 1.34
CA LYS A 120 -27.10 -1.06 0.83
C LYS A 120 -26.72 -1.43 -0.61
N GLU A 121 -25.45 -1.22 -0.97
CA GLU A 121 -24.90 -1.45 -2.31
C GLU A 121 -23.71 -2.39 -2.25
N PHE A 122 -23.62 -3.30 -3.22
CA PHE A 122 -22.44 -4.13 -3.46
C PHE A 122 -21.75 -3.64 -4.74
N THR A 123 -20.77 -2.72 -4.59
CA THR A 123 -20.16 -2.00 -5.70
C THR A 123 -18.64 -2.06 -5.67
N GLY A 124 -17.99 -1.51 -6.71
CA GLY A 124 -16.54 -1.39 -6.84
C GLY A 124 -15.89 -0.28 -6.02
N VAL A 125 -16.44 0.09 -4.86
CA VAL A 125 -16.03 1.27 -4.08
C VAL A 125 -14.64 1.21 -3.45
N LEU A 126 -14.14 0.04 -3.14
CA LEU A 126 -12.81 -0.19 -2.52
C LEU A 126 -12.02 -1.19 -3.36
N THR A 127 -10.72 -1.00 -3.50
CA THR A 127 -9.82 -2.02 -4.04
C THR A 127 -9.05 -2.73 -2.94
N GLY A 128 -8.58 -3.96 -3.21
CA GLY A 128 -7.98 -4.82 -2.19
C GLY A 128 -8.98 -5.76 -1.51
N LYS A 129 -10.18 -5.90 -2.08
CA LYS A 129 -11.20 -6.85 -1.61
C LYS A 129 -10.79 -8.30 -1.92
N GLY A 130 -11.26 -9.23 -1.09
CA GLY A 130 -11.12 -10.67 -1.36
C GLY A 130 -11.92 -11.12 -2.59
N LEU A 131 -11.48 -12.19 -3.24
CA LEU A 131 -12.10 -12.72 -4.46
C LEU A 131 -13.58 -13.04 -4.29
N SER A 132 -13.95 -13.61 -3.14
CA SER A 132 -15.33 -14.02 -2.84
C SER A 132 -16.29 -12.86 -2.59
N TRP A 133 -15.80 -11.63 -2.49
CA TRP A 133 -16.62 -10.45 -2.21
C TRP A 133 -16.24 -9.22 -3.04
N GLY A 134 -16.01 -9.46 -4.34
CA GLY A 134 -15.88 -8.40 -5.36
C GLY A 134 -14.45 -7.95 -5.63
N GLY A 135 -13.45 -8.69 -5.18
CA GLY A 135 -12.04 -8.44 -5.48
C GLY A 135 -11.57 -9.07 -6.78
N SER A 136 -10.38 -8.70 -7.19
CA SER A 136 -9.65 -9.26 -8.33
C SER A 136 -8.43 -10.03 -7.86
N LEU A 137 -7.88 -10.88 -8.72
CA LEU A 137 -6.58 -11.51 -8.47
C LEU A 137 -5.51 -10.44 -8.27
N ILE A 138 -4.71 -10.62 -7.22
CA ILE A 138 -3.55 -9.78 -6.96
C ILE A 138 -2.31 -10.42 -7.58
N ARG A 139 -1.35 -9.57 -8.01
CA ARG A 139 0.02 -9.98 -8.33
C ARG A 139 0.93 -9.44 -7.25
N PRO A 140 1.33 -10.24 -6.27
CA PRO A 140 2.17 -9.79 -5.15
C PRO A 140 3.48 -9.16 -5.61
N GLU A 141 4.04 -9.67 -6.70
CA GLU A 141 5.31 -9.24 -7.30
C GLU A 141 5.23 -7.91 -8.05
N ALA A 142 4.05 -7.43 -8.41
CA ALA A 142 3.89 -6.37 -9.42
C ALA A 142 4.64 -5.08 -9.06
N THR A 143 4.60 -4.63 -7.82
CA THR A 143 5.24 -3.37 -7.40
C THR A 143 6.76 -3.52 -7.35
N GLY A 144 7.27 -4.60 -6.78
CA GLY A 144 8.71 -4.88 -6.71
C GLY A 144 9.32 -5.05 -8.10
N TYR A 145 8.72 -5.88 -8.93
CA TYR A 145 9.17 -6.10 -10.30
C TYR A 145 9.09 -4.83 -11.14
N GLY A 146 8.00 -4.10 -11.06
CA GLY A 146 7.80 -2.85 -11.79
C GLY A 146 8.86 -1.80 -11.44
N THR A 147 9.26 -1.72 -10.18
CA THR A 147 10.34 -0.83 -9.73
C THR A 147 11.65 -1.18 -10.40
N VAL A 148 12.00 -2.47 -10.47
CA VAL A 148 13.26 -2.92 -11.09
C VAL A 148 13.22 -2.76 -12.61
N TYR A 149 12.10 -3.05 -13.27
CA TYR A 149 11.95 -2.78 -14.70
C TYR A 149 12.08 -1.29 -15.04
N PHE A 150 11.52 -0.42 -14.20
CA PHE A 150 11.68 1.02 -14.39
C PHE A 150 13.15 1.44 -14.24
N ALA A 151 13.85 0.92 -13.22
CA ALA A 151 15.28 1.17 -13.01
C ALA A 151 16.12 0.68 -14.21
N GLU A 152 15.82 -0.50 -14.76
CA GLU A 152 16.48 -1.02 -15.97
C GLU A 152 16.27 -0.09 -17.17
N ASN A 153 15.03 0.37 -17.38
CA ASN A 153 14.74 1.32 -18.46
C ASN A 153 15.49 2.65 -18.30
N MET A 154 15.60 3.16 -17.06
CA MET A 154 16.41 4.36 -16.77
C MET A 154 17.89 4.14 -17.09
N LEU A 155 18.45 2.98 -16.70
CA LEU A 155 19.84 2.63 -17.00
C LEU A 155 20.07 2.47 -18.51
N ASN A 156 19.16 1.82 -19.21
CA ASN A 156 19.23 1.64 -20.66
C ASN A 156 19.27 3.00 -21.40
N HIS A 157 18.59 4.03 -20.89
CA HIS A 157 18.63 5.37 -21.45
C HIS A 157 20.04 5.98 -21.46
N VAL A 158 20.90 5.55 -20.54
CA VAL A 158 22.31 5.96 -20.46
C VAL A 158 23.27 4.85 -20.87
N ASN A 159 22.81 3.92 -21.71
CA ASN A 159 23.59 2.77 -22.22
C ASN A 159 24.19 1.90 -21.10
N ASN A 160 23.45 1.69 -20.02
CA ASN A 160 23.82 0.88 -18.88
C ASN A 160 22.71 -0.14 -18.56
N SER A 161 22.95 -1.05 -17.62
CA SER A 161 22.00 -2.12 -17.23
C SER A 161 22.12 -2.41 -15.74
N VAL A 162 21.08 -3.01 -15.16
CA VAL A 162 21.09 -3.58 -13.81
C VAL A 162 22.08 -4.75 -13.69
N ARG A 163 22.33 -5.47 -14.78
CA ARG A 163 23.26 -6.61 -14.80
C ARG A 163 24.63 -6.25 -14.23
N ASN A 164 25.17 -7.10 -13.37
CA ASN A 164 26.44 -6.94 -12.68
C ASN A 164 26.54 -5.70 -11.76
N LYS A 165 25.43 -5.07 -11.43
CA LYS A 165 25.39 -3.97 -10.45
C LYS A 165 25.26 -4.50 -9.05
N SER A 166 25.88 -3.81 -8.09
CA SER A 166 25.58 -3.96 -6.68
C SER A 166 24.35 -3.10 -6.34
N VAL A 167 23.37 -3.72 -5.72
CA VAL A 167 22.09 -3.10 -5.38
C VAL A 167 21.89 -3.12 -3.88
N VAL A 168 21.51 -1.97 -3.33
CA VAL A 168 21.14 -1.78 -1.94
C VAL A 168 19.63 -1.59 -1.88
N ILE A 169 18.94 -2.41 -1.07
CA ILE A 169 17.49 -2.32 -0.88
C ILE A 169 17.22 -1.98 0.59
N SER A 170 16.44 -0.92 0.80
CA SER A 170 15.89 -0.57 2.10
C SER A 170 14.48 -1.14 2.22
N GLY A 171 14.22 -1.88 3.30
CA GLY A 171 12.98 -2.60 3.54
C GLY A 171 13.15 -4.11 3.46
N SER A 172 12.18 -4.86 4.03
CA SER A 172 12.08 -6.32 3.95
C SER A 172 10.67 -6.81 3.68
N GLY A 173 9.73 -5.90 3.47
CA GLY A 173 8.35 -6.22 3.13
C GLY A 173 8.17 -6.71 1.69
N ASN A 174 6.92 -6.93 1.29
CA ASN A 174 6.55 -7.49 -0.01
C ASN A 174 7.29 -6.82 -1.19
N VAL A 175 7.29 -5.50 -1.26
CA VAL A 175 7.92 -4.77 -2.38
C VAL A 175 9.44 -4.99 -2.42
N ALA A 176 10.10 -4.94 -1.26
CA ALA A 176 11.54 -5.14 -1.16
C ALA A 176 11.95 -6.56 -1.55
N GLN A 177 11.20 -7.56 -1.09
CA GLN A 177 11.45 -8.97 -1.40
C GLN A 177 11.36 -9.24 -2.91
N TYR A 178 10.29 -8.80 -3.56
CA TYR A 178 10.14 -8.98 -5.00
C TYR A 178 11.10 -8.11 -5.83
N ALA A 179 11.48 -6.93 -5.33
CA ALA A 179 12.53 -6.15 -5.96
C ALA A 179 13.89 -6.87 -5.90
N ALA A 180 14.24 -7.46 -4.75
CA ALA A 180 15.45 -8.26 -4.60
C ALA A 180 15.43 -9.47 -5.54
N GLU A 181 14.35 -10.23 -5.55
CA GLU A 181 14.19 -11.38 -6.45
C GLU A 181 14.40 -10.98 -7.92
N LYS A 182 13.76 -9.89 -8.37
CA LYS A 182 13.88 -9.44 -9.76
C LYS A 182 15.29 -8.94 -10.08
N CYS A 183 15.93 -8.21 -9.18
CA CYS A 183 17.34 -7.78 -9.34
C CYS A 183 18.26 -8.99 -9.55
N ILE A 184 18.11 -10.02 -8.73
CA ILE A 184 18.89 -11.26 -8.83
C ILE A 184 18.61 -11.97 -10.16
N GLN A 185 17.34 -12.10 -10.56
CA GLN A 185 16.98 -12.70 -11.86
C GLN A 185 17.58 -11.95 -13.05
N MET A 186 17.75 -10.64 -12.93
CA MET A 186 18.36 -9.80 -13.98
C MET A 186 19.89 -9.75 -13.90
N GLY A 187 20.49 -10.49 -12.96
CA GLY A 187 21.95 -10.62 -12.84
C GLY A 187 22.62 -9.52 -12.03
N ALA A 188 21.87 -8.82 -11.18
CA ALA A 188 22.45 -7.91 -10.19
C ALA A 188 22.80 -8.64 -8.90
N LYS A 189 23.66 -8.04 -8.09
CA LYS A 189 24.03 -8.48 -6.75
C LYS A 189 23.30 -7.63 -5.72
N VAL A 190 22.35 -8.22 -4.98
CA VAL A 190 21.65 -7.52 -3.90
C VAL A 190 22.46 -7.67 -2.61
N LEU A 191 22.90 -6.56 -2.04
CA LEU A 191 23.78 -6.52 -0.88
C LEU A 191 23.04 -6.39 0.45
N THR A 192 21.88 -5.71 0.48
CA THR A 192 21.21 -5.37 1.75
C THR A 192 19.72 -5.56 1.66
N LEU A 193 19.14 -5.82 2.83
CA LEU A 193 17.73 -5.67 3.14
C LEU A 193 17.60 -5.15 4.58
N SER A 194 16.53 -4.44 4.91
CA SER A 194 16.39 -3.83 6.24
C SER A 194 14.95 -3.75 6.70
N ASP A 195 14.76 -3.67 8.01
CA ASP A 195 13.48 -3.30 8.62
C ASP A 195 13.70 -2.26 9.75
N SER A 196 12.68 -2.05 10.59
CA SER A 196 12.78 -1.12 11.72
C SER A 196 13.70 -1.63 12.85
N SER A 197 14.08 -2.90 12.85
CA SER A 197 14.87 -3.57 13.89
C SER A 197 16.34 -3.70 13.51
N GLY A 198 16.66 -3.65 12.20
CA GLY A 198 18.03 -3.79 11.73
C GLY A 198 18.16 -3.97 10.22
N PHE A 199 19.32 -4.44 9.82
CA PHE A 199 19.60 -4.72 8.42
C PHE A 199 20.49 -5.96 8.29
N ILE A 200 20.41 -6.60 7.14
CA ILE A 200 21.38 -7.60 6.71
C ILE A 200 22.27 -7.01 5.62
N HIS A 201 23.53 -7.39 5.63
CA HIS A 201 24.50 -7.04 4.59
C HIS A 201 25.30 -8.29 4.22
N ASP A 202 25.33 -8.60 2.94
CA ASP A 202 26.12 -9.69 2.38
C ASP A 202 26.95 -9.15 1.21
N SER A 203 28.28 -9.10 1.38
CA SER A 203 29.21 -8.60 0.36
C SER A 203 29.25 -9.49 -0.88
N ASP A 204 28.91 -10.77 -0.74
CA ASP A 204 28.88 -11.73 -1.85
C ASP A 204 27.53 -11.76 -2.56
N GLY A 205 26.55 -11.07 -2.00
CA GLY A 205 25.18 -10.92 -2.48
C GLY A 205 24.23 -11.95 -1.89
N THR A 206 23.04 -11.50 -1.55
CA THR A 206 21.96 -12.35 -1.04
C THR A 206 21.59 -13.37 -2.10
N VAL A 207 21.79 -14.66 -1.79
CA VAL A 207 21.71 -15.74 -2.79
C VAL A 207 20.30 -16.31 -2.95
N SER A 208 19.38 -16.05 -2.02
CA SER A 208 18.02 -16.54 -2.15
C SER A 208 16.99 -15.84 -1.26
N TYR A 209 15.82 -15.73 -1.83
CA TYR A 209 14.54 -15.40 -1.23
C TYR A 209 14.22 -16.19 0.08
N THR A 210 14.76 -17.38 0.24
CA THR A 210 14.55 -18.24 1.42
C THR A 210 15.13 -17.67 2.72
N HIS A 211 16.21 -16.90 2.65
CA HIS A 211 16.77 -16.23 3.82
C HIS A 211 15.86 -15.10 4.37
N LEU A 212 15.03 -14.53 3.53
CA LEU A 212 14.13 -13.44 3.91
C LEU A 212 12.85 -13.93 4.59
N ARG A 213 12.33 -15.09 4.20
CA ARG A 213 11.17 -15.70 4.85
C ARG A 213 11.45 -16.23 6.25
N ALA A 214 12.70 -16.60 6.56
CA ALA A 214 13.05 -17.14 7.87
C ALA A 214 12.93 -16.12 9.01
N HIS A 215 12.94 -14.82 8.71
CA HIS A 215 12.79 -13.75 9.70
C HIS A 215 11.34 -13.26 9.92
N GLU A 216 10.39 -13.66 9.06
CA GLU A 216 8.96 -13.31 9.25
C GLU A 216 8.22 -14.27 10.20
N THR A 217 8.86 -15.38 10.62
CA THR A 217 8.25 -16.42 11.46
C THR A 217 8.82 -16.49 12.89
N SER A 218 9.57 -15.49 13.33
CA SER A 218 10.09 -15.43 14.70
C SER A 218 9.57 -14.22 15.47
#